data_cd58b5d326dc6f402b754dfb531e1af2
#
_entry.id   cd58b5d326dc6f402b754dfb531e1af2
#
_cell.length_a   1.000
_cell.length_b   1.000
_cell.length_c   1.000
_cell.angle_alpha   90.00
_cell.angle_beta   90.00
_cell.angle_gamma   90.00
#
_symmetry.space_group_name_H-M   'P 1'
#
loop_
_entity.id
_entity.type
_entity.pdbx_description
1 polymer ?
#
loop_
_entity_poly.entity_id
_entity_poly.type
_entity_poly.pdbx_seq_one_letter_code
_entity_poly.pdbx_strand_id
1 'polypeptide(L)'
;PKYLQVMILLPIFVSVTNKTKFMPEICRFFGIIIFLYWKDHNPPHIHFTYADYECSISVLDRIVDGQAPAKVIAKVNEWINLHEAEILSLWEKAQKGEKIDKIEPLK
;
A
#
# COMPACT_ATOMS: atom_id res chain seq x y z
N PRO A 1 2.01 3.07 20.59
CA PRO A 1 2.67 3.87 19.58
C PRO A 1 2.30 5.32 19.65
N LYS A 2 3.20 6.16 19.29
CA LYS A 2 3.00 7.59 19.38
C LYS A 2 1.87 8.12 18.51
N TYR A 3 1.65 7.53 17.38
CA TYR A 3 0.54 7.97 16.53
C TYR A 3 -0.81 7.58 17.14
N LEU A 4 -0.84 6.58 17.98
CA LEU A 4 -2.05 6.21 18.68
C LEU A 4 -2.46 7.31 19.65
N GLN A 5 -1.48 7.92 20.31
CA GLN A 5 -1.75 9.03 21.20
C GLN A 5 -2.30 10.22 20.43
N VAL A 6 -1.77 10.47 19.25
CA VAL A 6 -2.29 11.53 18.41
C VAL A 6 -3.74 11.28 18.08
N MET A 7 -4.08 10.03 17.78
CA MET A 7 -5.46 9.68 17.47
C MET A 7 -6.39 9.89 18.66
N ILE A 8 -5.91 9.68 19.87
CA ILE A 8 -6.69 9.90 21.07
C ILE A 8 -7.01 11.37 21.23
N LEU A 9 -6.07 12.22 20.88
CA LEU A 9 -6.24 13.66 21.03
C LEU A 9 -7.09 14.30 19.95
N LEU A 10 -7.25 13.61 18.82
CA LEU A 10 -7.99 14.14 17.68
C LEU A 10 -9.33 13.48 17.54
N PRO A 11 -10.31 14.18 16.99
CA PRO A 11 -11.60 13.56 16.69
C PRO A 11 -11.42 12.36 15.77
N ILE A 12 -12.26 11.38 15.97
CA ILE A 12 -12.18 10.15 15.22
C ILE A 12 -12.36 10.38 13.72
N PHE A 13 -13.23 11.28 13.33
CA PHE A 13 -13.44 11.51 11.91
C PHE A 13 -12.22 12.12 11.24
N VAL A 14 -11.39 12.82 11.99
CA VAL A 14 -10.13 13.34 11.46
C VAL A 14 -9.20 12.18 11.14
N SER A 15 -9.18 11.16 12.00
CA SER A 15 -8.39 9.96 11.74
C SER A 15 -8.82 9.29 10.46
N VAL A 16 -10.13 9.18 10.23
CA VAL A 16 -10.65 8.56 9.02
C VAL A 16 -10.22 9.36 7.79
N THR A 17 -10.32 10.67 7.85
CA THR A 17 -9.90 11.53 6.76
C THR A 17 -8.40 11.42 6.51
N ASN A 18 -7.62 11.42 7.59
CA ASN A 18 -6.17 11.32 7.49
C ASN A 18 -5.73 9.97 6.93
N LYS A 19 -6.48 8.92 7.21
CA LYS A 19 -6.17 7.60 6.70
C LYS A 19 -6.08 7.62 5.17
N THR A 20 -7.01 8.27 4.51
CA THR A 20 -6.99 8.40 3.06
C THR A 20 -5.74 9.13 2.58
N LYS A 21 -5.30 10.14 3.33
CA LYS A 21 -4.10 10.90 3.00
C LYS A 21 -2.83 10.07 3.13
N PHE A 22 -2.74 9.26 4.22
CA PHE A 22 -1.52 8.54 4.54
C PHE A 22 -1.42 7.17 3.88
N MET A 23 -2.49 6.73 3.24
CA MET A 23 -2.56 5.44 2.57
C MET A 23 -3.18 5.61 1.19
N PRO A 24 -2.51 6.32 0.29
CA PRO A 24 -3.12 6.50 -1.03
C PRO A 24 -3.19 5.18 -1.79
N GLU A 25 -4.36 4.95 -2.39
CA GLU A 25 -4.57 3.81 -3.26
C GLU A 25 -3.82 4.07 -4.57
N ILE A 26 -3.02 3.11 -5.01
CA ILE A 26 -2.23 3.27 -6.23
C ILE A 26 -2.74 2.39 -7.37
N CYS A 27 -3.55 1.38 -7.07
CA CYS A 27 -4.09 0.51 -8.10
C CYS A 27 -5.24 -0.31 -7.55
N ARG A 28 -6.10 -0.79 -8.46
CA ARG A 28 -7.25 -1.62 -8.09
C ARG A 28 -7.58 -2.53 -9.25
N PHE A 29 -7.60 -3.83 -9.02
CA PHE A 29 -7.97 -4.80 -10.04
C PHE A 29 -8.42 -6.12 -9.39
N PHE A 30 -9.39 -6.77 -10.00
CA PHE A 30 -9.91 -8.09 -9.57
C PHE A 30 -10.27 -8.14 -8.08
N GLY A 31 -10.81 -7.04 -7.53
CA GLY A 31 -11.16 -7.00 -6.11
C GLY A 31 -10.00 -6.73 -5.18
N ILE A 32 -8.80 -6.58 -5.72
CA ILE A 32 -7.59 -6.27 -4.96
C ILE A 32 -7.39 -4.76 -4.98
N ILE A 33 -7.12 -4.18 -3.81
CA ILE A 33 -6.82 -2.75 -3.71
C ILE A 33 -5.42 -2.62 -3.17
N ILE A 34 -4.56 -1.89 -3.89
CA ILE A 34 -3.15 -1.75 -3.55
C ILE A 34 -2.87 -0.32 -3.09
N PHE A 35 -2.13 -0.21 -2.00
CA PHE A 35 -1.81 1.05 -1.33
C PHE A 35 -0.32 1.21 -1.14
N LEU A 36 0.11 2.45 -1.02
CA LEU A 36 1.38 2.78 -0.40
C LEU A 36 1.08 3.67 0.80
N TYR A 37 1.90 3.60 1.84
CA TYR A 37 1.79 4.52 2.97
C TYR A 37 2.83 5.60 2.79
N TRP A 38 2.46 6.83 3.08
CA TRP A 38 3.43 7.91 3.11
C TRP A 38 4.38 7.73 4.28
N LYS A 39 5.67 7.93 4.01
CA LYS A 39 6.71 7.88 5.04
C LYS A 39 6.76 6.55 5.78
N ASP A 40 6.49 5.48 5.05
CA ASP A 40 6.59 4.14 5.61
C ASP A 40 8.06 3.74 5.75
N HIS A 41 8.32 2.70 6.53
CA HIS A 41 9.69 2.25 6.78
C HIS A 41 10.20 1.36 5.63
N ASN A 42 11.52 1.37 5.45
CA ASN A 42 12.17 0.47 4.48
C ASN A 42 12.13 -0.96 4.98
N PRO A 43 12.22 -1.95 4.09
CA PRO A 43 12.42 -1.84 2.64
C PRO A 43 11.13 -1.45 1.89
N PRO A 44 11.25 -1.05 0.62
CA PRO A 44 10.05 -0.71 -0.15
C PRO A 44 9.07 -1.85 -0.21
N HIS A 45 7.81 -1.58 0.08
CA HIS A 45 6.77 -2.59 0.06
C HIS A 45 5.43 -1.95 -0.26
N ILE A 46 4.52 -2.76 -0.80
CA ILE A 46 3.15 -2.36 -1.03
C ILE A 46 2.26 -3.06 -0.02
N HIS A 47 1.10 -2.47 0.21
CA HIS A 47 0.05 -3.08 1.02
C HIS A 47 -1.12 -3.36 0.11
N PHE A 48 -1.85 -4.44 0.38
CA PHE A 48 -3.07 -4.68 -0.37
C PHE A 48 -4.13 -5.30 0.52
N THR A 49 -5.39 -5.11 0.10
CA THR A 49 -6.52 -5.77 0.71
C THR A 49 -7.27 -6.54 -0.35
N TYR A 50 -7.88 -7.64 0.06
CA TYR A 50 -8.75 -8.44 -0.79
C TYR A 50 -9.78 -9.09 0.14
N ALA A 51 -11.07 -8.79 -0.05
CA ALA A 51 -12.11 -9.24 0.86
C ALA A 51 -11.71 -8.84 2.29
N ASP A 52 -11.62 -9.80 3.22
CA ASP A 52 -11.23 -9.53 4.60
C ASP A 52 -9.74 -9.68 4.84
N TYR A 53 -8.97 -9.95 3.80
CA TYR A 53 -7.54 -10.16 3.93
C TYR A 53 -6.76 -8.87 3.83
N GLU A 54 -5.69 -8.77 4.61
CA GLU A 54 -4.73 -7.67 4.52
C GLU A 54 -3.34 -8.25 4.45
N CYS A 55 -2.50 -7.67 3.61
CA CYS A 55 -1.20 -8.24 3.33
C CYS A 55 -0.25 -7.16 2.84
N SER A 56 1.04 -7.38 3.03
CA SER A 56 2.06 -6.53 2.41
C SER A 56 3.07 -7.42 1.71
N ILE A 57 3.68 -6.89 0.66
CA ILE A 57 4.71 -7.61 -0.09
C ILE A 57 5.85 -6.64 -0.38
N SER A 58 7.08 -7.05 -0.03
CA SER A 58 8.25 -6.23 -0.35
C SER A 58 8.49 -6.27 -1.85
N VAL A 59 8.81 -5.12 -2.41
CA VAL A 59 8.91 -4.97 -3.86
C VAL A 59 10.11 -5.72 -4.42
N LEU A 60 11.23 -5.67 -3.72
CA LEU A 60 12.46 -6.28 -4.21
C LEU A 60 12.58 -7.76 -3.85
N ASP A 61 12.28 -8.11 -2.61
CA ASP A 61 12.48 -9.48 -2.12
C ASP A 61 11.23 -10.33 -2.17
N ARG A 62 10.08 -9.72 -2.40
CA ARG A 62 8.78 -10.39 -2.48
C ARG A 62 8.42 -11.14 -1.20
N ILE A 63 8.87 -10.60 -0.06
CA ILE A 63 8.52 -11.16 1.24
C ILE A 63 7.09 -10.77 1.55
N VAL A 64 6.28 -11.78 1.87
CA VAL A 64 4.85 -11.59 2.14
C VAL A 64 4.66 -11.54 3.65
N ASP A 65 3.95 -10.49 4.12
CA ASP A 65 3.59 -10.36 5.52
C ASP A 65 2.08 -10.21 5.59
N GLY A 66 1.43 -11.08 6.36
CA GLY A 66 -0.02 -11.15 6.41
C GLY A 66 -0.50 -12.37 5.65
N GLN A 67 -1.80 -12.39 5.35
CA GLN A 67 -2.42 -13.54 4.70
C GLN A 67 -3.33 -13.10 3.56
N ALA A 68 -3.35 -13.91 2.52
CA ALA A 68 -4.27 -13.77 1.40
C ALA A 68 -4.27 -15.09 0.63
N PRO A 69 -5.30 -15.36 -0.19
CA PRO A 69 -5.30 -16.56 -1.00
C PRO A 69 -4.10 -16.58 -1.95
N ALA A 70 -3.56 -17.76 -2.20
CA ALA A 70 -2.39 -17.89 -3.06
C ALA A 70 -2.60 -17.28 -4.44
N LYS A 71 -3.80 -17.41 -4.99
CA LYS A 71 -4.12 -16.82 -6.30
C LYS A 71 -4.02 -15.30 -6.27
N VAL A 72 -4.42 -14.69 -5.18
CA VAL A 72 -4.37 -13.24 -5.03
C VAL A 72 -2.92 -12.78 -4.92
N ILE A 73 -2.13 -13.46 -4.12
CA ILE A 73 -0.70 -13.14 -3.97
C ILE A 73 0.00 -13.27 -5.32
N ALA A 74 -0.33 -14.31 -6.09
CA ALA A 74 0.26 -14.50 -7.41
C ALA A 74 -0.08 -13.34 -8.35
N LYS A 75 -1.34 -12.87 -8.32
CA LYS A 75 -1.77 -11.75 -9.15
C LYS A 75 -1.04 -10.46 -8.76
N VAL A 76 -0.88 -10.23 -7.47
CA VAL A 76 -0.18 -9.03 -7.00
C VAL A 76 1.29 -9.10 -7.41
N ASN A 77 1.92 -10.27 -7.27
CA ASN A 77 3.32 -10.43 -7.70
C ASN A 77 3.48 -10.22 -9.20
N GLU A 78 2.54 -10.69 -9.99
CA GLU A 78 2.56 -10.47 -11.43
C GLU A 78 2.50 -8.98 -11.74
N TRP A 79 1.64 -8.26 -11.06
CA TRP A 79 1.52 -6.82 -11.21
C TRP A 79 2.81 -6.09 -10.79
N ILE A 80 3.41 -6.52 -9.67
CA ILE A 80 4.68 -5.93 -9.23
C ILE A 80 5.76 -6.16 -10.29
N ASN A 81 5.81 -7.36 -10.88
CA ASN A 81 6.80 -7.65 -11.91
C ASN A 81 6.68 -6.70 -13.10
N LEU A 82 5.45 -6.35 -13.48
CA LEU A 82 5.22 -5.47 -14.61
C LEU A 82 5.53 -4.01 -14.29
N HIS A 83 5.42 -3.61 -13.04
CA HIS A 83 5.46 -2.20 -12.66
C HIS A 83 6.50 -1.87 -11.59
N GLU A 84 7.51 -2.71 -11.44
CA GLU A 84 8.47 -2.55 -10.36
C GLU A 84 9.11 -1.15 -10.33
N ALA A 85 9.57 -0.68 -11.48
CA ALA A 85 10.21 0.63 -11.55
C ALA A 85 9.26 1.76 -11.16
N GLU A 86 8.01 1.68 -11.63
CA GLU A 86 7.01 2.67 -11.29
C GLU A 86 6.70 2.67 -9.80
N ILE A 87 6.58 1.46 -9.22
CA ILE A 87 6.29 1.33 -7.80
C ILE A 87 7.41 1.93 -6.97
N LEU A 88 8.66 1.66 -7.34
CA LEU A 88 9.80 2.20 -6.62
C LEU A 88 9.86 3.72 -6.72
N SER A 89 9.49 4.27 -7.87
CA SER A 89 9.41 5.71 -8.04
C SER A 89 8.34 6.31 -7.13
N LEU A 90 7.17 5.66 -7.04
CA LEU A 90 6.12 6.11 -6.14
C LEU A 90 6.54 5.99 -4.68
N TRP A 91 7.28 4.94 -4.34
CA TRP A 91 7.80 4.77 -2.99
C TRP A 91 8.68 5.97 -2.60
N GLU A 92 9.56 6.42 -3.51
CA GLU A 92 10.40 7.58 -3.25
C GLU A 92 9.55 8.84 -3.03
N LYS A 93 8.53 9.04 -3.84
CA LYS A 93 7.62 10.17 -3.65
C LYS A 93 6.90 10.09 -2.31
N ALA A 94 6.47 8.89 -1.94
CA ALA A 94 5.77 8.68 -0.69
C ALA A 94 6.67 9.00 0.51
N GLN A 95 7.97 8.70 0.41
CA GLN A 95 8.90 9.03 1.46
C GLN A 95 9.03 10.54 1.65
N LYS A 96 8.87 11.31 0.59
CA LYS A 96 8.94 12.76 0.63
C LYS A 96 7.60 13.42 0.94
N GLY A 97 6.54 12.62 1.08
CA GLY A 97 5.21 13.15 1.30
C GLY A 97 4.61 13.82 0.07
N GLU A 98 5.12 13.49 -1.11
CA GLU A 98 4.64 14.06 -2.37
C GLU A 98 3.42 13.32 -2.88
N LYS A 99 2.70 13.96 -3.80
CA LYS A 99 1.53 13.35 -4.41
C LYS A 99 1.92 12.09 -5.16
N ILE A 100 1.09 11.06 -5.03
CA ILE A 100 1.31 9.76 -5.65
C ILE A 100 0.25 9.53 -6.72
N ASP A 101 0.69 9.21 -7.93
CA ASP A 101 -0.22 8.89 -9.04
C ASP A 101 -0.55 7.39 -9.02
N LYS A 102 -1.60 7.04 -9.73
CA LYS A 102 -2.00 5.64 -9.84
C LYS A 102 -1.22 4.93 -10.94
N ILE A 103 -1.13 3.62 -10.81
CA ILE A 103 -0.44 2.76 -11.78
C ILE A 103 -1.51 1.92 -12.49
N GLU A 104 -1.24 1.55 -13.74
CA GLU A 104 -2.13 0.72 -14.53
C GLU A 104 -2.42 -0.61 -13.84
N PRO A 105 -3.67 -1.07 -13.87
CA PRO A 105 -4.02 -2.35 -13.26
C PRO A 105 -3.57 -3.53 -14.11
N LEU A 106 -3.54 -4.69 -13.48
CA LEU A 106 -3.33 -5.95 -14.17
C LEU A 106 -4.58 -6.27 -15.00
N LYS A 107 -4.37 -6.75 -16.20
CA LYS A 107 -5.47 -7.05 -17.13
C LYS A 107 -5.65 -8.53 -17.36
#